data_40f6a3769778039f41e31d4ff289e114
#
_entry.id   40f6a3769778039f41e31d4ff289e114
#
_cell.length_a   1.000
_cell.length_b   1.000
_cell.length_c   1.000
_cell.angle_alpha   90.00
_cell.angle_beta   90.00
_cell.angle_gamma   90.00
#
_symmetry.space_group_name_H-M   'P 1'
#
loop_
_entity.id
_entity.type
_entity.pdbx_description
1 polymer ?
#
loop_
_entity_poly.entity_id
_entity_poly.type
_entity_poly.pdbx_seq_one_letter_code
_entity_poly.pdbx_strand_id
1 'polypeptide(L)'
;MYKKIYNHFGEGVEPAEMDEELLIDAINKDMIDDKGFPLKNPNTKTALFNTIIIVKKEHDLPITRLLKAKEALLEDIYDHREAQKIIKANTLATFKQLKTHLKMALQNEDYESYIINFLMQNFFTRNKDLDIYITTSLKQAKDPTKNYLVIRNWDLIYIKNNYKTAKTYGSMRFNFRDKKLTYALQQLIKSKPDFENKYEWALISDKEGNPLEESSQAKFIRKHTLNGMSESDVFKIRVDEFEKKGDLKGLLEASRRRGTNINTVINNYSLKNISV
;
A
#
# COMPACT_ATOMS: atom_id res chain seq x y z
N MET A 1 -0.36 18.80 5.78
CA MET A 1 -1.53 19.52 5.22
C MET A 1 -1.68 20.93 5.78
N TYR A 2 -1.72 21.12 7.09
CA TYR A 2 -1.86 22.47 7.70
C TYR A 2 -0.77 23.46 7.23
N LYS A 3 0.50 23.04 7.24
CA LYS A 3 1.62 23.87 6.72
C LYS A 3 1.41 24.33 5.27
N LYS A 4 0.72 23.53 4.44
CA LYS A 4 0.43 23.88 3.04
C LYS A 4 -0.59 25.02 2.97
N ILE A 5 -1.60 25.00 3.82
CA ILE A 5 -2.61 26.06 3.95
C ILE A 5 -1.96 27.32 4.53
N TYR A 6 -1.19 27.15 5.61
CA TYR A 6 -0.44 28.24 6.24
C TYR A 6 0.48 28.96 5.24
N ASN A 7 1.25 28.22 4.45
CA ASN A 7 2.15 28.80 3.46
C ASN A 7 1.41 29.51 2.31
N HIS A 8 0.17 29.12 2.01
CA HIS A 8 -0.64 29.76 0.98
C HIS A 8 -1.05 31.20 1.37
N PHE A 9 -1.38 31.42 2.64
CA PHE A 9 -1.81 32.72 3.14
C PHE A 9 -0.66 33.65 3.58
N GLY A 10 0.55 33.14 3.71
CA GLY A 10 1.73 33.87 4.10
C GLY A 10 2.01 33.93 5.60
N GLU A 11 3.16 34.49 5.97
CA GLU A 11 3.58 34.58 7.36
C GLU A 11 2.68 35.56 8.15
N GLY A 12 2.33 35.14 9.36
CA GLY A 12 1.51 35.95 10.28
C GLY A 12 0.00 35.74 10.14
N VAL A 13 -0.47 34.93 9.20
CA VAL A 13 -1.89 34.59 9.07
C VAL A 13 -2.13 33.19 9.63
N GLU A 14 -2.96 33.10 10.68
CA GLU A 14 -3.35 31.81 11.26
C GLU A 14 -4.61 31.28 10.54
N PRO A 15 -4.50 30.21 9.70
CA PRO A 15 -5.64 29.74 8.90
C PRO A 15 -6.84 29.30 9.76
N ALA A 16 -6.62 28.87 11.00
CA ALA A 16 -7.71 28.47 11.89
C ALA A 16 -8.63 29.64 12.25
N GLU A 17 -8.09 30.86 12.34
CA GLU A 17 -8.84 32.08 12.71
C GLU A 17 -9.54 32.74 11.53
N MET A 18 -9.22 32.34 10.30
CA MET A 18 -9.79 32.92 9.08
C MET A 18 -11.28 32.56 8.93
N ASP A 19 -11.98 33.39 8.19
CA ASP A 19 -13.36 33.15 7.78
C ASP A 19 -13.47 31.85 6.94
N GLU A 20 -14.57 31.11 7.14
CA GLU A 20 -14.78 29.83 6.45
C GLU A 20 -14.89 30.00 4.92
N GLU A 21 -15.45 31.11 4.41
CA GLU A 21 -15.58 31.34 2.96
C GLU A 21 -14.23 31.57 2.30
N LEU A 22 -13.35 32.35 2.93
CA LEU A 22 -11.99 32.54 2.43
C LEU A 22 -11.21 31.23 2.37
N LEU A 23 -11.34 30.37 3.37
CA LEU A 23 -10.73 29.06 3.39
C LEU A 23 -11.30 28.11 2.31
N ILE A 24 -12.61 28.15 2.10
CA ILE A 24 -13.29 27.36 1.08
C ILE A 24 -12.82 27.80 -0.32
N ASP A 25 -12.78 29.09 -0.58
CA ASP A 25 -12.35 29.62 -1.86
C ASP A 25 -10.88 29.31 -2.13
N ALA A 26 -9.99 29.50 -1.15
CA ALA A 26 -8.59 29.14 -1.28
C ALA A 26 -8.40 27.65 -1.63
N ILE A 27 -9.05 26.73 -0.89
CA ILE A 27 -8.93 25.29 -1.14
C ILE A 27 -9.50 24.90 -2.52
N ASN A 28 -10.58 25.53 -2.94
CA ASN A 28 -11.25 25.15 -4.18
C ASN A 28 -10.65 25.77 -5.44
N LYS A 29 -10.14 26.99 -5.36
CA LYS A 29 -9.74 27.80 -6.53
C LYS A 29 -8.25 28.12 -6.57
N ASP A 30 -7.66 28.52 -5.45
CA ASP A 30 -6.38 29.21 -5.44
C ASP A 30 -5.19 28.32 -5.11
N MET A 31 -5.40 27.22 -4.36
CA MET A 31 -4.30 26.35 -3.97
C MET A 31 -3.73 25.55 -5.14
N ILE A 32 -2.42 25.46 -5.17
CA ILE A 32 -1.65 24.73 -6.18
C ILE A 32 -1.03 23.46 -5.57
N ASP A 33 -0.74 22.48 -6.43
CA ASP A 33 0.02 21.28 -6.08
C ASP A 33 1.54 21.56 -6.00
N ASP A 34 2.32 20.53 -5.67
CA ASP A 34 3.78 20.67 -5.54
C ASP A 34 4.50 20.93 -6.88
N LYS A 35 3.75 20.92 -8.00
CA LYS A 35 4.22 21.22 -9.36
C LYS A 35 3.77 22.61 -9.85
N GLY A 36 3.05 23.35 -9.04
CA GLY A 36 2.52 24.68 -9.38
C GLY A 36 1.21 24.66 -10.17
N PHE A 37 0.52 23.53 -10.27
CA PHE A 37 -0.77 23.43 -10.95
C PHE A 37 -1.95 23.55 -9.98
N PRO A 38 -3.10 24.10 -10.41
CA PRO A 38 -4.32 24.13 -9.58
C PRO A 38 -4.68 22.77 -9.01
N LEU A 39 -5.06 22.76 -7.73
CA LEU A 39 -5.37 21.54 -7.00
C LEU A 39 -6.70 20.93 -7.51
N LYS A 40 -6.62 19.96 -8.41
CA LYS A 40 -7.79 19.32 -9.05
C LYS A 40 -8.28 18.07 -8.33
N ASN A 41 -7.43 17.41 -7.52
CA ASN A 41 -7.78 16.14 -6.90
C ASN A 41 -8.74 16.35 -5.73
N PRO A 42 -10.02 15.88 -5.79
CA PRO A 42 -11.00 16.09 -4.74
C PRO A 42 -10.62 15.41 -3.42
N ASN A 43 -9.88 14.29 -3.45
CA ASN A 43 -9.39 13.65 -2.21
C ASN A 43 -8.37 14.53 -1.49
N THR A 44 -7.52 15.27 -2.23
CA THR A 44 -6.55 16.20 -1.63
C THR A 44 -7.27 17.41 -1.04
N LYS A 45 -8.28 17.96 -1.73
CA LYS A 45 -9.13 19.03 -1.19
C LYS A 45 -9.83 18.59 0.10
N THR A 46 -10.44 17.40 0.11
CA THR A 46 -11.07 16.82 1.31
C THR A 46 -10.08 16.67 2.47
N ALA A 47 -8.84 16.28 2.21
CA ALA A 47 -7.81 16.20 3.24
C ALA A 47 -7.47 17.59 3.83
N LEU A 48 -7.45 18.63 3.00
CA LEU A 48 -7.25 20.00 3.46
C LEU A 48 -8.43 20.48 4.32
N PHE A 49 -9.69 20.28 3.86
CA PHE A 49 -10.87 20.57 4.68
C PHE A 49 -10.84 19.85 6.02
N ASN A 50 -10.53 18.55 6.04
CA ASN A 50 -10.43 17.80 7.30
C ASN A 50 -9.39 18.40 8.25
N THR A 51 -8.24 18.82 7.72
CA THR A 51 -7.19 19.41 8.54
C THR A 51 -7.67 20.71 9.21
N ILE A 52 -8.30 21.61 8.44
CA ILE A 52 -8.82 22.87 8.99
C ILE A 52 -9.97 22.63 9.97
N ILE A 53 -10.89 21.73 9.63
CA ILE A 53 -12.02 21.36 10.54
C ILE A 53 -11.51 20.87 11.89
N ILE A 54 -10.44 20.03 11.90
CA ILE A 54 -9.86 19.53 13.15
C ILE A 54 -9.31 20.71 13.97
N VAL A 55 -8.49 21.56 13.35
CA VAL A 55 -7.85 22.67 14.05
C VAL A 55 -8.90 23.67 14.56
N LYS A 56 -9.88 24.06 13.72
CA LYS A 56 -10.96 24.95 14.17
C LYS A 56 -11.77 24.35 15.34
N LYS A 57 -12.00 23.05 15.35
CA LYS A 57 -12.67 22.36 16.47
C LYS A 57 -11.86 22.40 17.76
N GLU A 58 -10.55 22.27 17.69
CA GLU A 58 -9.64 22.38 18.84
C GLU A 58 -9.66 23.77 19.48
N HIS A 59 -10.06 24.80 18.71
CA HIS A 59 -10.20 26.19 19.14
C HIS A 59 -11.65 26.66 19.31
N ASP A 60 -12.62 25.74 19.30
CA ASP A 60 -14.08 26.04 19.42
C ASP A 60 -14.59 27.05 18.36
N LEU A 61 -13.99 27.07 17.19
CA LEU A 61 -14.33 27.98 16.09
C LEU A 61 -15.39 27.38 15.15
N PRO A 62 -16.17 28.23 14.42
CA PRO A 62 -17.19 27.76 13.47
C PRO A 62 -16.61 26.86 12.38
N ILE A 63 -17.38 25.80 12.01
CA ILE A 63 -16.99 24.81 10.98
C ILE A 63 -18.13 24.42 10.04
N THR A 64 -19.30 25.01 10.19
CA THR A 64 -20.52 24.56 9.51
C THR A 64 -20.44 24.68 7.99
N ARG A 65 -19.87 25.79 7.49
CA ARG A 65 -19.68 26.01 6.06
C ARG A 65 -18.61 25.09 5.48
N LEU A 66 -17.50 24.86 6.21
CA LEU A 66 -16.45 23.93 5.83
C LEU A 66 -16.97 22.48 5.73
N LEU A 67 -17.86 22.07 6.64
CA LEU A 67 -18.51 20.76 6.55
C LEU A 67 -19.35 20.64 5.29
N LYS A 68 -20.20 21.63 4.99
CA LYS A 68 -21.02 21.66 3.77
C LYS A 68 -20.18 21.66 2.50
N ALA A 69 -19.12 22.48 2.45
CA ALA A 69 -18.21 22.51 1.30
C ALA A 69 -17.47 21.17 1.09
N LYS A 70 -17.08 20.52 2.18
CA LYS A 70 -16.51 19.16 2.12
C LYS A 70 -17.53 18.14 1.64
N GLU A 71 -18.78 18.20 2.09
CA GLU A 71 -19.85 17.30 1.64
C GLU A 71 -20.13 17.44 0.15
N ALA A 72 -20.11 18.67 -0.39
CA ALA A 72 -20.28 18.92 -1.82
C ALA A 72 -19.18 18.26 -2.69
N LEU A 73 -18.00 17.93 -2.12
CA LEU A 73 -16.97 17.18 -2.84
C LEU A 73 -17.21 15.66 -2.89
N LEU A 74 -18.20 15.12 -2.21
CA LEU A 74 -18.44 13.67 -2.18
C LEU A 74 -18.82 13.12 -3.55
N GLU A 75 -19.63 13.87 -4.32
CA GLU A 75 -20.02 13.50 -5.68
C GLU A 75 -18.79 13.51 -6.59
N ASP A 76 -18.00 14.59 -6.58
CA ASP A 76 -16.73 14.68 -7.34
C ASP A 76 -15.75 13.56 -6.96
N ILE A 77 -15.71 13.17 -5.68
CA ILE A 77 -14.87 12.06 -5.21
C ILE A 77 -15.35 10.74 -5.79
N TYR A 78 -16.66 10.53 -5.82
CA TYR A 78 -17.27 9.33 -6.38
C TYR A 78 -16.96 9.23 -7.87
N ASP A 79 -17.24 10.27 -8.63
CA ASP A 79 -16.99 10.32 -10.08
C ASP A 79 -15.51 10.17 -10.42
N HIS A 80 -14.64 10.83 -9.68
CA HIS A 80 -13.19 10.67 -9.85
C HIS A 80 -12.74 9.24 -9.59
N ARG A 81 -13.27 8.58 -8.55
CA ARG A 81 -12.96 7.17 -8.24
C ARG A 81 -13.47 6.23 -9.32
N GLU A 82 -14.68 6.43 -9.81
CA GLU A 82 -15.24 5.61 -10.89
C GLU A 82 -14.44 5.78 -12.19
N ALA A 83 -14.11 7.01 -12.59
CA ALA A 83 -13.25 7.26 -13.73
C ALA A 83 -11.87 6.57 -13.59
N GLN A 84 -11.25 6.64 -12.41
CA GLN A 84 -9.98 5.94 -12.14
C GLN A 84 -10.13 4.41 -12.17
N LYS A 85 -11.26 3.85 -11.75
CA LYS A 85 -11.53 2.42 -11.87
C LYS A 85 -11.61 2.00 -13.34
N ILE A 86 -12.35 2.74 -14.18
CA ILE A 86 -12.48 2.47 -15.61
C ILE A 86 -11.11 2.48 -16.31
N ILE A 87 -10.30 3.52 -16.08
CA ILE A 87 -8.95 3.62 -16.65
C ILE A 87 -8.11 2.41 -16.20
N LYS A 88 -8.16 2.06 -14.92
CA LYS A 88 -7.40 0.93 -14.39
C LYS A 88 -7.88 -0.42 -14.90
N ALA A 89 -9.19 -0.63 -15.03
CA ALA A 89 -9.73 -1.87 -15.59
C ALA A 89 -9.20 -2.15 -16.99
N ASN A 90 -9.02 -1.09 -17.80
CA ASN A 90 -8.51 -1.20 -19.17
C ASN A 90 -6.98 -1.30 -19.27
N THR A 91 -6.25 -0.88 -18.23
CA THR A 91 -4.77 -0.81 -18.26
C THR A 91 -4.08 -1.85 -17.38
N LEU A 92 -4.81 -2.46 -16.44
CA LEU A 92 -4.25 -3.48 -15.56
C LEU A 92 -3.95 -4.77 -16.31
N ALA A 93 -2.85 -5.39 -15.97
CA ALA A 93 -2.54 -6.73 -16.45
C ALA A 93 -3.58 -7.77 -15.94
N THR A 94 -3.68 -8.88 -16.63
CA THR A 94 -4.52 -10.00 -16.21
C THR A 94 -3.81 -10.86 -15.16
N PHE A 95 -4.57 -11.64 -14.39
CA PHE A 95 -3.99 -12.61 -13.46
C PHE A 95 -3.11 -13.67 -14.17
N LYS A 96 -3.44 -14.02 -15.42
CA LYS A 96 -2.60 -14.90 -16.25
C LYS A 96 -1.22 -14.28 -16.50
N GLN A 97 -1.16 -13.00 -16.82
CA GLN A 97 0.11 -12.28 -17.01
C GLN A 97 0.91 -12.17 -15.71
N LEU A 98 0.26 -11.94 -14.54
CA LEU A 98 0.96 -11.98 -13.24
C LEU A 98 1.58 -13.35 -12.97
N LYS A 99 0.88 -14.44 -13.25
CA LYS A 99 1.43 -15.81 -13.10
C LYS A 99 2.60 -16.06 -14.05
N THR A 100 2.49 -15.59 -15.29
CA THR A 100 3.58 -15.71 -16.26
C THR A 100 4.80 -14.94 -15.81
N HIS A 101 4.64 -13.69 -15.36
CA HIS A 101 5.72 -12.88 -14.81
C HIS A 101 6.41 -13.58 -13.63
N LEU A 102 5.64 -14.11 -12.70
CA LEU A 102 6.17 -14.87 -11.56
C LEU A 102 6.99 -16.09 -12.01
N LYS A 103 6.50 -16.84 -13.02
CA LYS A 103 7.23 -17.99 -13.58
C LYS A 103 8.54 -17.56 -14.25
N MET A 104 8.49 -16.47 -15.04
CA MET A 104 9.66 -15.94 -15.74
C MET A 104 10.72 -15.43 -14.76
N ALA A 105 10.33 -14.73 -13.70
CA ALA A 105 11.25 -14.27 -12.66
C ALA A 105 12.04 -15.44 -12.04
N LEU A 106 11.37 -16.57 -11.75
CA LEU A 106 12.05 -17.76 -11.24
C LEU A 106 12.97 -18.41 -12.28
N GLN A 107 12.54 -18.47 -13.55
CA GLN A 107 13.34 -19.04 -14.64
C GLN A 107 14.59 -18.21 -14.97
N ASN A 108 14.50 -16.90 -14.81
CA ASN A 108 15.61 -15.96 -15.05
C ASN A 108 16.46 -15.75 -13.79
N GLU A 109 16.22 -16.52 -12.71
CA GLU A 109 16.94 -16.42 -11.44
C GLU A 109 16.81 -15.03 -10.77
N ASP A 110 15.79 -14.24 -11.16
CA ASP A 110 15.42 -12.99 -10.49
C ASP A 110 14.61 -13.30 -9.23
N TYR A 111 15.31 -13.75 -8.20
CA TYR A 111 14.71 -14.22 -6.95
C TYR A 111 14.02 -13.10 -6.19
N GLU A 112 14.51 -11.87 -6.27
CA GLU A 112 13.86 -10.71 -5.63
C GLU A 112 12.48 -10.47 -6.24
N SER A 113 12.40 -10.37 -7.57
CA SER A 113 11.12 -10.25 -8.29
C SER A 113 10.18 -11.43 -7.98
N TYR A 114 10.71 -12.66 -7.97
CA TYR A 114 9.90 -13.83 -7.66
C TYR A 114 9.29 -13.76 -6.27
N ILE A 115 10.09 -13.49 -5.24
CA ILE A 115 9.66 -13.47 -3.84
C ILE A 115 8.65 -12.33 -3.60
N ILE A 116 8.96 -11.11 -4.07
CA ILE A 116 8.07 -9.95 -3.96
C ILE A 116 6.70 -10.25 -4.58
N ASN A 117 6.68 -10.69 -5.84
CA ASN A 117 5.43 -10.99 -6.55
C ASN A 117 4.68 -12.18 -5.95
N PHE A 118 5.39 -13.20 -5.45
CA PHE A 118 4.76 -14.31 -4.73
C PHE A 118 4.01 -13.83 -3.48
N LEU A 119 4.66 -13.02 -2.66
CA LEU A 119 4.07 -12.48 -1.44
C LEU A 119 2.88 -11.56 -1.74
N MET A 120 3.00 -10.68 -2.72
CA MET A 120 1.91 -9.80 -3.14
C MET A 120 0.70 -10.57 -3.66
N GLN A 121 0.91 -11.65 -4.42
CA GLN A 121 -0.17 -12.44 -5.02
C GLN A 121 -0.83 -13.42 -4.05
N ASN A 122 -0.10 -13.94 -3.06
CA ASN A 122 -0.60 -15.01 -2.17
C ASN A 122 -0.86 -14.54 -0.74
N PHE A 123 -0.14 -13.52 -0.26
CA PHE A 123 -0.33 -12.93 1.07
C PHE A 123 -0.88 -11.51 1.02
N PHE A 124 -1.11 -10.97 -0.20
CA PHE A 124 -1.72 -9.66 -0.42
C PHE A 124 -1.01 -8.54 0.33
N THR A 125 0.34 -8.63 0.35
CA THR A 125 1.21 -7.72 1.07
C THR A 125 1.14 -6.31 0.50
N ARG A 126 1.21 -5.31 1.37
CA ARG A 126 1.47 -3.90 1.02
C ARG A 126 2.98 -3.65 0.99
N ASN A 127 3.39 -2.49 0.50
CA ASN A 127 4.82 -2.12 0.51
C ASN A 127 5.42 -2.23 1.92
N LYS A 128 4.74 -1.69 2.93
CA LYS A 128 5.18 -1.78 4.34
C LYS A 128 5.28 -3.22 4.85
N ASP A 129 4.42 -4.12 4.37
CA ASP A 129 4.41 -5.53 4.78
C ASP A 129 5.63 -6.28 4.17
N LEU A 130 6.25 -5.74 3.11
CA LEU A 130 7.45 -6.27 2.43
C LEU A 130 8.76 -5.83 3.08
N ASP A 131 8.71 -5.00 4.11
CA ASP A 131 9.86 -4.78 5.01
C ASP A 131 10.04 -6.04 5.87
N ILE A 132 10.67 -7.03 5.25
CA ILE A 132 10.79 -8.40 5.77
C ILE A 132 12.25 -8.74 6.01
N TYR A 133 12.50 -9.37 7.14
CA TYR A 133 13.76 -10.03 7.42
C TYR A 133 13.62 -11.54 7.21
N ILE A 134 14.52 -12.11 6.41
CA ILE A 134 14.61 -13.53 6.17
C ILE A 134 15.53 -14.14 7.22
N THR A 135 15.13 -15.25 7.83
CA THR A 135 15.96 -15.98 8.80
C THR A 135 15.71 -17.49 8.73
N THR A 136 16.68 -18.28 9.16
CA THR A 136 16.54 -19.74 9.30
C THR A 136 16.17 -20.17 10.71
N SER A 137 16.10 -19.25 11.66
CA SER A 137 15.85 -19.52 13.07
C SER A 137 14.62 -18.78 13.59
N LEU A 138 13.62 -19.53 14.07
CA LEU A 138 12.46 -18.94 14.75
C LEU A 138 12.84 -18.21 16.05
N LYS A 139 13.98 -18.57 16.67
CA LYS A 139 14.49 -17.90 17.87
C LYS A 139 14.95 -16.47 17.57
N GLN A 140 15.35 -16.19 16.32
CA GLN A 140 15.75 -14.85 15.87
C GLN A 140 14.54 -13.97 15.49
N ALA A 141 13.44 -14.58 15.04
CA ALA A 141 12.22 -13.88 14.64
C ALA A 141 11.36 -13.43 15.84
N LYS A 142 11.93 -12.68 16.79
CA LYS A 142 11.26 -12.27 18.03
C LYS A 142 10.97 -10.78 18.13
N ASP A 143 11.59 -9.95 17.31
CA ASP A 143 11.39 -8.50 17.36
C ASP A 143 9.97 -8.16 16.87
N PRO A 144 9.09 -7.63 17.74
CA PRO A 144 7.72 -7.31 17.38
C PRO A 144 7.60 -6.11 16.42
N THR A 145 8.70 -5.41 16.17
CA THR A 145 8.74 -4.26 15.24
C THR A 145 9.07 -4.66 13.81
N LYS A 146 9.48 -5.91 13.59
CA LYS A 146 9.90 -6.44 12.29
C LYS A 146 8.93 -7.49 11.76
N ASN A 147 8.84 -7.59 10.43
CA ASN A 147 8.22 -8.72 9.75
C ASN A 147 9.27 -9.77 9.43
N TYR A 148 8.89 -11.04 9.46
CA TYR A 148 9.84 -12.13 9.24
C TYR A 148 9.33 -13.16 8.23
N LEU A 149 10.24 -13.71 7.46
CA LEU A 149 10.05 -14.92 6.68
C LEU A 149 11.07 -15.97 7.14
N VAL A 150 10.59 -16.93 7.92
CA VAL A 150 11.44 -17.97 8.54
C VAL A 150 11.45 -19.21 7.68
N ILE A 151 12.65 -19.67 7.31
CA ILE A 151 12.86 -20.90 6.55
C ILE A 151 13.22 -22.03 7.52
N ARG A 152 12.41 -23.09 7.55
CA ARG A 152 12.66 -24.29 8.36
C ARG A 152 12.59 -25.53 7.48
N ASN A 153 13.70 -25.95 6.92
CA ASN A 153 13.74 -27.00 5.90
C ASN A 153 12.82 -26.63 4.71
N TRP A 154 11.66 -27.28 4.57
CA TRP A 154 10.65 -26.99 3.55
C TRP A 154 9.43 -26.22 4.09
N ASP A 155 9.39 -25.99 5.42
CA ASP A 155 8.34 -25.21 6.04
C ASP A 155 8.73 -23.72 6.05
N LEU A 156 7.80 -22.88 5.68
CA LEU A 156 7.92 -21.44 5.70
C LEU A 156 6.96 -20.85 6.73
N ILE A 157 7.43 -19.86 7.48
CA ILE A 157 6.59 -19.13 8.43
C ILE A 157 6.71 -17.65 8.09
N TYR A 158 5.61 -17.05 7.64
CA TYR A 158 5.52 -15.62 7.46
C TYR A 158 4.89 -14.97 8.70
N ILE A 159 5.63 -14.08 9.35
CA ILE A 159 5.21 -13.35 10.55
C ILE A 159 5.10 -11.87 10.17
N LYS A 160 3.88 -11.33 10.28
CA LYS A 160 3.57 -9.91 10.05
C LYS A 160 3.33 -9.23 11.40
N ASN A 161 4.31 -8.49 11.88
CA ASN A 161 4.20 -7.69 13.10
C ASN A 161 4.01 -6.21 12.76
N ASN A 162 4.79 -5.71 11.80
CA ASN A 162 4.81 -4.30 11.40
C ASN A 162 4.13 -4.12 10.05
N TYR A 163 2.83 -3.83 10.05
CA TYR A 163 2.03 -3.55 8.86
C TYR A 163 0.98 -2.47 9.13
N LYS A 164 0.39 -1.91 8.08
CA LYS A 164 -0.46 -0.69 8.16
C LYS A 164 -1.55 -0.75 9.22
N THR A 165 -2.13 -1.91 9.45
CA THR A 165 -3.27 -2.13 10.36
C THR A 165 -2.94 -3.05 11.54
N ALA A 166 -1.65 -3.18 11.89
CA ALA A 166 -1.19 -4.04 12.99
C ALA A 166 -1.82 -3.66 14.34
N LYS A 167 -2.07 -2.37 14.57
CA LYS A 167 -2.75 -1.91 15.80
C LYS A 167 -4.17 -2.46 15.95
N THR A 168 -4.85 -2.74 14.82
CA THR A 168 -6.24 -3.26 14.82
C THR A 168 -6.30 -4.78 14.84
N TYR A 169 -5.42 -5.44 14.07
CA TYR A 169 -5.50 -6.90 13.84
C TYR A 169 -4.42 -7.70 14.58
N GLY A 170 -3.51 -7.04 15.26
CA GLY A 170 -2.39 -7.70 15.97
C GLY A 170 -1.37 -8.33 15.04
N SER A 171 -0.45 -9.12 15.61
CA SER A 171 0.50 -9.93 14.83
C SER A 171 -0.21 -11.08 14.11
N MET A 172 0.21 -11.33 12.86
CA MET A 172 -0.30 -12.44 12.05
C MET A 172 0.81 -13.44 11.75
N ARG A 173 0.48 -14.72 11.83
CA ARG A 173 1.42 -15.80 11.51
C ARG A 173 0.80 -16.78 10.54
N PHE A 174 1.52 -17.06 9.45
CA PHE A 174 1.12 -17.99 8.39
C PHE A 174 2.17 -19.09 8.25
N ASN A 175 1.76 -20.34 8.48
CA ASN A 175 2.61 -21.52 8.24
C ASN A 175 2.19 -22.11 6.90
N PHE A 176 3.14 -22.37 6.03
CA PHE A 176 2.87 -22.92 4.69
C PHE A 176 4.11 -23.61 4.12
N ARG A 177 3.91 -24.31 2.98
CA ARG A 177 4.98 -24.96 2.23
C ARG A 177 4.94 -24.51 0.78
N ASP A 178 6.09 -24.11 0.26
CA ASP A 178 6.28 -23.86 -1.17
C ASP A 178 7.75 -24.09 -1.53
N LYS A 179 8.01 -25.15 -2.28
CA LYS A 179 9.38 -25.55 -2.64
C LYS A 179 10.09 -24.49 -3.50
N LYS A 180 9.35 -23.83 -4.39
CA LYS A 180 9.92 -22.82 -5.30
C LYS A 180 10.29 -21.55 -4.53
N LEU A 181 9.41 -21.11 -3.62
CA LEU A 181 9.71 -19.97 -2.76
C LEU A 181 10.85 -20.27 -1.80
N THR A 182 10.87 -21.48 -1.20
CA THR A 182 12.00 -21.90 -0.34
C THR A 182 13.32 -21.86 -1.10
N TYR A 183 13.34 -22.40 -2.32
CA TYR A 183 14.51 -22.38 -3.18
C TYR A 183 14.93 -20.92 -3.50
N ALA A 184 14.01 -20.08 -3.95
CA ALA A 184 14.28 -18.68 -4.27
C ALA A 184 14.84 -17.91 -3.06
N LEU A 185 14.27 -18.11 -1.87
CA LEU A 185 14.76 -17.50 -0.63
C LEU A 185 16.18 -17.97 -0.29
N GLN A 186 16.48 -19.27 -0.43
CA GLN A 186 17.81 -19.81 -0.18
C GLN A 186 18.84 -19.24 -1.16
N GLN A 187 18.50 -19.09 -2.44
CA GLN A 187 19.42 -18.48 -3.42
C GLN A 187 19.61 -16.98 -3.13
N LEU A 188 18.54 -16.26 -2.80
CA LEU A 188 18.60 -14.83 -2.47
C LEU A 188 19.52 -14.59 -1.26
N ILE A 189 19.36 -15.33 -0.14
CA ILE A 189 20.21 -15.12 1.04
C ILE A 189 21.67 -15.47 0.78
N LYS A 190 21.97 -16.46 -0.06
CA LYS A 190 23.35 -16.80 -0.47
C LYS A 190 24.02 -15.68 -1.26
N SER A 191 23.23 -14.86 -1.99
CA SER A 191 23.75 -13.72 -2.75
C SER A 191 23.92 -12.45 -1.89
N LYS A 192 23.42 -12.43 -0.65
CA LYS A 192 23.56 -11.27 0.24
C LYS A 192 24.96 -11.14 0.82
N PRO A 193 25.44 -9.90 1.02
CA PRO A 193 26.72 -9.68 1.72
C PRO A 193 26.72 -10.35 3.12
N ASP A 194 27.87 -10.81 3.54
CA ASP A 194 28.08 -11.48 4.84
C ASP A 194 27.13 -12.65 5.13
N PHE A 195 26.74 -13.38 4.08
CA PHE A 195 25.83 -14.54 4.21
C PHE A 195 26.25 -15.49 5.32
N GLU A 196 27.55 -15.80 5.45
CA GLU A 196 28.08 -16.76 6.41
C GLU A 196 28.07 -16.23 7.87
N ASN A 197 28.07 -14.92 8.04
CA ASN A 197 28.22 -14.27 9.36
C ASN A 197 26.93 -13.71 9.92
N LYS A 198 25.82 -13.76 9.17
CA LYS A 198 24.52 -13.22 9.57
C LYS A 198 23.48 -14.33 9.76
N TYR A 199 22.52 -14.06 10.63
CA TYR A 199 21.37 -14.92 10.87
C TYR A 199 20.06 -14.31 10.39
N GLU A 200 20.12 -13.09 9.89
CA GLU A 200 18.96 -12.29 9.47
C GLU A 200 19.36 -11.41 8.27
N TRP A 201 18.57 -11.45 7.18
CA TRP A 201 18.83 -10.71 5.94
C TRP A 201 17.59 -9.92 5.54
N ALA A 202 17.74 -8.63 5.25
CA ALA A 202 16.64 -7.85 4.72
C ALA A 202 16.27 -8.36 3.31
N LEU A 203 14.96 -8.60 3.06
CA LEU A 203 14.46 -8.97 1.73
C LEU A 203 14.79 -7.87 0.73
N ILE A 204 14.42 -6.64 1.07
CA ILE A 204 14.66 -5.45 0.26
C ILE A 204 15.82 -4.67 0.89
N SER A 205 16.97 -4.69 0.22
CA SER A 205 18.21 -4.10 0.75
C SER A 205 19.00 -3.36 -0.33
N ASP A 206 19.90 -2.50 0.10
CA ASP A 206 20.96 -1.95 -0.75
C ASP A 206 22.03 -3.03 -1.08
N LYS A 207 23.09 -2.60 -1.77
CA LYS A 207 24.21 -3.49 -2.16
C LYS A 207 25.04 -3.97 -0.96
N GLU A 208 25.03 -3.20 0.10
CA GLU A 208 25.71 -3.51 1.37
C GLU A 208 24.87 -4.43 2.28
N GLY A 209 23.62 -4.73 1.88
CA GLY A 209 22.70 -5.59 2.60
C GLY A 209 21.89 -4.87 3.70
N ASN A 210 21.92 -3.54 3.76
CA ASN A 210 21.12 -2.76 4.68
C ASN A 210 19.68 -2.60 4.15
N PRO A 211 18.65 -2.63 5.01
CA PRO A 211 17.28 -2.43 4.57
C PRO A 211 17.10 -1.03 3.95
N LEU A 212 16.35 -0.96 2.84
CA LEU A 212 16.04 0.31 2.21
C LEU A 212 15.04 1.12 3.03
N GLU A 213 15.18 2.45 3.01
CA GLU A 213 14.18 3.35 3.56
C GLU A 213 12.83 3.24 2.84
N GLU A 214 11.73 3.53 3.54
CA GLU A 214 10.34 3.37 3.04
C GLU A 214 10.11 4.05 1.68
N SER A 215 10.66 5.25 1.48
CA SER A 215 10.56 5.98 0.20
C SER A 215 11.23 5.26 -0.97
N SER A 216 12.35 4.60 -0.71
CA SER A 216 13.14 3.83 -1.68
C SER A 216 12.55 2.44 -1.92
N GLN A 217 11.97 1.82 -0.91
CA GLN A 217 11.30 0.53 -1.01
C GLN A 217 10.19 0.53 -2.06
N ALA A 218 9.34 1.57 -2.11
CA ALA A 218 8.25 1.66 -3.08
C ALA A 218 8.77 1.69 -4.53
N LYS A 219 9.87 2.37 -4.79
CA LYS A 219 10.53 2.41 -6.11
C LYS A 219 11.14 1.04 -6.44
N PHE A 220 11.82 0.42 -5.49
CA PHE A 220 12.39 -0.91 -5.63
C PHE A 220 11.33 -1.94 -5.98
N ILE A 221 10.23 -2.00 -5.21
CA ILE A 221 9.12 -2.92 -5.45
C ILE A 221 8.55 -2.74 -6.86
N ARG A 222 8.28 -1.51 -7.30
CA ARG A 222 7.78 -1.25 -8.65
C ARG A 222 8.72 -1.74 -9.75
N LYS A 223 10.03 -1.62 -9.56
CA LYS A 223 11.03 -2.14 -10.51
C LYS A 223 10.90 -3.65 -10.70
N HIS A 224 10.53 -4.38 -9.64
CA HIS A 224 10.41 -5.84 -9.62
C HIS A 224 9.00 -6.37 -9.93
N THR A 225 8.00 -5.50 -10.16
CA THR A 225 6.65 -5.88 -10.54
C THR A 225 6.42 -5.77 -12.04
N LEU A 226 5.45 -6.54 -12.56
CA LEU A 226 5.07 -6.47 -13.98
C LEU A 226 4.63 -5.04 -14.34
N ASN A 227 5.26 -4.45 -15.35
CA ASN A 227 5.01 -3.08 -15.84
C ASN A 227 5.04 -1.99 -14.76
N GLY A 228 5.80 -2.17 -13.69
CA GLY A 228 5.91 -1.19 -12.62
C GLY A 228 4.63 -1.03 -11.77
N MET A 229 3.77 -2.04 -11.75
CA MET A 229 2.53 -2.00 -10.99
C MET A 229 2.76 -1.80 -9.50
N SER A 230 1.85 -1.06 -8.87
CA SER A 230 1.82 -0.94 -7.42
C SER A 230 1.27 -2.22 -6.76
N GLU A 231 1.51 -2.39 -5.46
CA GLU A 231 0.93 -3.48 -4.67
C GLU A 231 -0.62 -3.45 -4.69
N SER A 232 -1.17 -2.25 -4.81
CA SER A 232 -2.62 -2.03 -4.90
C SER A 232 -3.19 -2.53 -6.23
N ASP A 233 -2.43 -2.37 -7.33
CA ASP A 233 -2.83 -2.85 -8.64
C ASP A 233 -2.78 -4.39 -8.71
N VAL A 234 -1.73 -5.01 -8.17
CA VAL A 234 -1.64 -6.47 -8.03
C VAL A 234 -2.81 -7.01 -7.20
N PHE A 235 -3.17 -6.32 -6.10
CA PHE A 235 -4.29 -6.72 -5.27
C PHE A 235 -5.63 -6.60 -6.00
N LYS A 236 -5.87 -5.54 -6.78
CA LYS A 236 -7.08 -5.38 -7.61
C LYS A 236 -7.25 -6.53 -8.60
N ILE A 237 -6.16 -6.91 -9.29
CA ILE A 237 -6.17 -8.06 -10.21
C ILE A 237 -6.55 -9.35 -9.48
N ARG A 238 -6.08 -9.55 -8.25
CA ARG A 238 -6.42 -10.74 -7.46
C ARG A 238 -7.88 -10.71 -6.98
N VAL A 239 -8.40 -9.56 -6.58
CA VAL A 239 -9.81 -9.38 -6.22
C VAL A 239 -10.71 -9.67 -7.42
N ASP A 240 -10.42 -9.09 -8.58
CA ASP A 240 -11.14 -9.33 -9.84
C ASP A 240 -11.17 -10.82 -10.21
N GLU A 241 -10.07 -11.52 -10.05
CA GLU A 241 -10.01 -12.97 -10.31
C GLU A 241 -10.91 -13.79 -9.37
N PHE A 242 -10.95 -13.45 -8.07
CA PHE A 242 -11.85 -14.10 -7.13
C PHE A 242 -13.32 -13.81 -7.47
N GLU A 243 -13.64 -12.56 -7.82
CA GLU A 243 -15.00 -12.15 -8.20
C GLU A 243 -15.47 -12.84 -9.48
N LYS A 244 -14.62 -12.93 -10.50
CA LYS A 244 -14.92 -13.63 -11.76
C LYS A 244 -15.23 -15.10 -11.55
N LYS A 245 -14.59 -15.72 -10.55
CA LYS A 245 -14.79 -17.12 -10.18
C LYS A 245 -15.92 -17.33 -9.17
N GLY A 246 -16.50 -16.29 -8.59
CA GLY A 246 -17.44 -16.40 -7.48
C GLY A 246 -16.78 -16.95 -6.19
N ASP A 247 -15.46 -16.79 -6.04
CA ASP A 247 -14.70 -17.32 -4.91
C ASP A 247 -14.77 -16.39 -3.69
N LEU A 248 -15.89 -16.41 -2.99
CA LEU A 248 -16.11 -15.64 -1.76
C LEU A 248 -15.12 -16.03 -0.66
N LYS A 249 -14.73 -17.30 -0.59
CA LYS A 249 -13.74 -17.79 0.39
C LYS A 249 -12.37 -17.16 0.12
N GLY A 250 -11.97 -17.09 -1.14
CA GLY A 250 -10.74 -16.41 -1.55
C GLY A 250 -10.75 -14.93 -1.21
N LEU A 251 -11.86 -14.23 -1.41
CA LEU A 251 -12.03 -12.81 -1.03
C LEU A 251 -11.90 -12.60 0.48
N LEU A 252 -12.57 -13.43 1.30
CA LEU A 252 -12.48 -13.37 2.76
C LEU A 252 -11.05 -13.63 3.25
N GLU A 253 -10.38 -14.63 2.68
CA GLU A 253 -9.00 -14.93 3.04
C GLU A 253 -8.04 -13.81 2.61
N ALA A 254 -8.26 -13.21 1.43
CA ALA A 254 -7.50 -12.06 0.97
C ALA A 254 -7.66 -10.85 1.91
N SER A 255 -8.88 -10.57 2.33
CA SER A 255 -9.20 -9.55 3.33
C SER A 255 -8.44 -9.79 4.64
N ARG A 256 -8.51 -11.02 5.16
CA ARG A 256 -7.83 -11.43 6.40
C ARG A 256 -6.31 -11.30 6.30
N ARG A 257 -5.70 -11.85 5.24
CA ARG A 257 -4.23 -11.81 5.05
C ARG A 257 -3.71 -10.39 4.83
N ARG A 258 -4.50 -9.53 4.19
CA ARG A 258 -4.16 -8.12 4.01
C ARG A 258 -4.35 -7.30 5.30
N GLY A 259 -5.08 -7.83 6.30
CA GLY A 259 -5.45 -7.09 7.50
C GLY A 259 -6.37 -5.90 7.13
N THR A 260 -7.49 -6.18 6.47
CA THR A 260 -8.48 -5.18 6.08
C THR A 260 -9.90 -5.75 6.17
N ASN A 261 -10.90 -4.90 6.23
CA ASN A 261 -12.30 -5.32 6.23
C ASN A 261 -12.74 -5.74 4.81
N ILE A 262 -13.62 -6.74 4.70
CA ILE A 262 -14.14 -7.22 3.41
C ILE A 262 -14.88 -6.12 2.64
N ASN A 263 -15.64 -5.27 3.33
CA ASN A 263 -16.31 -4.13 2.70
C ASN A 263 -15.30 -3.15 2.07
N THR A 264 -14.15 -2.94 2.73
CA THR A 264 -13.04 -2.16 2.17
C THR A 264 -12.46 -2.82 0.91
N VAL A 265 -12.39 -4.17 0.88
CA VAL A 265 -11.93 -4.89 -0.31
C VAL A 265 -12.90 -4.67 -1.47
N ILE A 266 -14.18 -4.90 -1.24
CA ILE A 266 -15.22 -4.74 -2.27
C ILE A 266 -15.28 -3.28 -2.77
N ASN A 267 -15.36 -2.31 -1.86
CA ASN A 267 -15.55 -0.90 -2.24
C ASN A 267 -14.34 -0.27 -2.94
N ASN A 268 -13.11 -0.66 -2.57
CA ASN A 268 -11.90 0.03 -3.03
C ASN A 268 -11.11 -0.77 -4.08
N TYR A 269 -11.30 -2.08 -4.17
CA TYR A 269 -10.47 -2.95 -5.00
C TYR A 269 -11.27 -3.76 -6.02
N SER A 270 -12.61 -3.88 -5.88
CA SER A 270 -13.44 -4.51 -6.89
C SER A 270 -13.45 -3.69 -8.18
N LEU A 271 -13.38 -4.38 -9.31
CA LEU A 271 -13.53 -3.82 -10.67
C LEU A 271 -14.92 -4.11 -11.25
N LYS A 272 -15.78 -4.85 -10.56
CA LYS A 272 -17.07 -5.33 -11.06
C LYS A 272 -18.16 -4.26 -11.23
N ASN A 273 -18.05 -3.12 -10.54
CA ASN A 273 -19.06 -2.06 -10.64
C ASN A 273 -18.92 -1.22 -11.92
N ILE A 274 -18.15 -1.71 -12.90
CA ILE A 274 -18.03 -1.10 -14.20
C ILE A 274 -19.02 -1.85 -15.11
N SER A 275 -20.32 -1.48 -14.99
CA SER A 275 -21.28 -1.78 -16.04
C SER A 275 -20.90 -0.96 -17.25
N VAL A 276 -20.37 -1.62 -18.27
CA VAL A 276 -20.19 -1.04 -19.61
C VAL A 276 -21.56 -0.91 -20.27
#